data_42700a447c95b61363e8e346eeda4988
#
_entry.id   42700a447c95b61363e8e346eeda4988
#
_cell.length_a   1.000
_cell.length_b   1.000
_cell.length_c   1.000
_cell.angle_alpha   90.00
_cell.angle_beta   90.00
_cell.angle_gamma   90.00
#
_symmetry.space_group_name_H-M   'P 1'
#
loop_
_entity.id
_entity.type
_entity.pdbx_description
1 polymer ?
#
loop_
_entity_poly.entity_id
_entity_poly.type
_entity_poly.pdbx_seq_one_letter_code
_entity_poly.pdbx_strand_id
1 'polypeptide(L)' 'MERDDAILNSKEVARILDMSPDTVNEFARKSVIPAFKKGRQWRFRRRDVASFMRQLRGATAA' A
#
# COMPACT_ATOMS: atom_id res chain seq x y z
N MET A 1 -1.03 19.24 5.54
CA MET A 1 0.32 18.71 5.34
C MET A 1 0.33 17.20 5.59
N GLU A 2 0.82 16.44 4.64
CA GLU A 2 0.78 14.99 4.75
C GLU A 2 1.98 14.47 5.51
N ARG A 3 1.72 13.47 6.34
CA ARG A 3 2.78 12.84 7.13
C ARG A 3 3.09 11.47 6.56
N ASP A 4 4.37 11.11 6.59
CA ASP A 4 4.80 9.80 6.10
C ASP A 4 4.25 8.66 6.95
N ASP A 5 3.87 8.93 8.19
CA ASP A 5 3.30 7.93 9.09
C ASP A 5 1.78 7.89 9.07
N ALA A 6 1.14 8.61 8.14
CA ALA A 6 -0.30 8.55 7.99
C ALA A 6 -0.74 7.12 7.67
N ILE A 7 -1.90 6.74 8.22
CA ILE A 7 -2.42 5.39 8.04
C ILE A 7 -3.49 5.42 6.95
N LEU A 8 -3.38 4.51 6.01
CA LEU A 8 -4.28 4.41 4.85
C LEU A 8 -5.01 3.08 4.90
N ASN A 9 -6.23 3.07 4.33
CA ASN A 9 -6.97 1.83 4.17
C ASN A 9 -6.74 1.25 2.77
N SER A 10 -7.28 0.05 2.52
CA SER A 10 -7.07 -0.64 1.24
C SER A 10 -7.61 0.16 0.07
N LYS A 11 -8.75 0.83 0.24
CA LYS A 11 -9.33 1.62 -0.85
C LYS A 11 -8.44 2.80 -1.21
N GLU A 12 -7.87 3.45 -0.21
CA GLU A 12 -6.97 4.57 -0.45
C GLU A 12 -5.70 4.12 -1.15
N VAL A 13 -5.14 3.01 -0.70
CA VAL A 13 -3.93 2.45 -1.32
C VAL A 13 -4.22 2.02 -2.76
N ALA A 14 -5.37 1.39 -2.98
CA ALA A 14 -5.77 0.96 -4.33
C ALA A 14 -5.83 2.14 -5.29
N ARG A 15 -6.36 3.27 -4.82
CA ARG A 15 -6.43 4.47 -5.63
C ARG A 15 -5.03 5.01 -5.95
N ILE A 16 -4.16 5.02 -4.96
CA ILE A 16 -2.79 5.50 -5.15
C ILE A 16 -2.03 4.62 -6.13
N LEU A 17 -2.19 3.30 -6.02
CA LEU A 17 -1.46 2.34 -6.85
C LEU A 17 -2.18 2.00 -8.14
N ASP A 18 -3.38 2.55 -8.36
CA ASP A 18 -4.18 2.31 -9.56
C ASP A 18 -4.49 0.83 -9.74
N MET A 19 -5.01 0.23 -8.68
CA MET A 19 -5.39 -1.18 -8.71
C MET A 19 -6.64 -1.38 -7.86
N SER A 20 -7.20 -2.59 -7.86
CA SER A 20 -8.42 -2.86 -7.08
C SER A 20 -8.08 -3.05 -5.61
N PRO A 21 -9.03 -2.74 -4.69
CA PRO A 21 -8.81 -3.00 -3.27
C PRO A 21 -8.56 -4.47 -2.96
N ASP A 22 -9.16 -5.38 -3.72
CA ASP A 22 -8.92 -6.82 -3.54
C ASP A 22 -7.47 -7.17 -3.80
N THR A 23 -6.87 -6.57 -4.82
CA THR A 23 -5.46 -6.78 -5.13
C THR A 23 -4.59 -6.24 -4.01
N VAL A 24 -4.94 -5.07 -3.46
CA VAL A 24 -4.19 -4.49 -2.35
C VAL A 24 -4.25 -5.40 -1.13
N ASN A 25 -5.43 -5.95 -0.82
CA ASN A 25 -5.57 -6.89 0.29
C ASN A 25 -4.73 -8.15 0.09
N GLU A 26 -4.67 -8.62 -1.14
CA GLU A 26 -3.83 -9.77 -1.49
C GLU A 26 -2.36 -9.47 -1.23
N PHE A 27 -1.89 -8.30 -1.65
CA PHE A 27 -0.52 -7.88 -1.41
C PHE A 27 -0.21 -7.77 0.08
N ALA A 28 -1.17 -7.27 0.86
CA ALA A 28 -1.00 -7.16 2.31
C ALA A 28 -0.89 -8.55 2.94
N ARG A 29 -1.75 -9.47 2.52
CA ARG A 29 -1.76 -10.83 3.05
C ARG A 29 -0.48 -11.57 2.73
N LYS A 30 0.10 -11.32 1.56
CA LYS A 30 1.34 -11.96 1.12
C LYS A 30 2.58 -11.19 1.57
N SER A 31 2.40 -10.12 2.31
CA SER A 31 3.51 -9.27 2.79
C SER A 31 4.31 -8.65 1.64
N VAL A 32 3.69 -8.46 0.50
CA VAL A 32 4.32 -7.75 -0.61
C VAL A 32 4.42 -6.26 -0.28
N ILE A 33 3.38 -5.73 0.37
CA ILE A 33 3.40 -4.38 0.91
C ILE A 33 3.31 -4.50 2.43
N PRO A 34 4.19 -3.86 3.18
CA PRO A 34 4.10 -3.89 4.65
C PRO A 34 2.74 -3.34 5.11
N ALA A 35 2.05 -4.11 5.92
CA ALA A 35 0.72 -3.76 6.38
C ALA A 35 0.45 -4.42 7.72
N PHE A 36 -0.58 -3.93 8.41
CA PHE A 36 -1.00 -4.56 9.66
C PHE A 36 -2.52 -4.61 9.68
N LYS A 37 -3.05 -5.55 10.43
CA LYS A 37 -4.48 -5.68 10.59
C LYS A 37 -4.96 -4.91 11.80
N LYS A 38 -6.02 -4.15 11.61
CA LYS A 38 -6.74 -3.50 12.71
C LYS A 38 -8.18 -3.97 12.63
N GLY A 39 -8.53 -4.89 13.54
CA GLY A 39 -9.82 -5.56 13.43
C GLY A 39 -9.84 -6.45 12.21
N ARG A 40 -10.77 -6.22 11.33
CA ARG A 40 -10.92 -7.01 10.10
C ARG A 40 -10.39 -6.30 8.86
N GLN A 41 -9.75 -5.14 9.07
CA GLN A 41 -9.32 -4.32 7.95
C GLN A 41 -7.80 -4.20 7.92
N TRP A 42 -7.27 -4.18 6.72
CA TRP A 42 -5.85 -3.91 6.53
C TRP A 42 -5.60 -2.42 6.63
N ARG A 43 -4.46 -2.08 7.26
CA ARG A 43 -3.98 -0.71 7.36
C ARG A 43 -2.56 -0.64 6.84
N PHE A 44 -2.24 0.46 6.20
CA PHE A 44 -0.96 0.66 5.53
C PHE A 44 -0.38 1.99 5.98
N ARG A 45 0.94 2.03 6.13
CA ARG A 45 1.62 3.29 6.38
C ARG A 45 1.92 3.94 5.05
N ARG A 46 1.68 5.25 4.99
CA ARG A 46 1.89 5.99 3.75
C ARG A 46 3.31 5.83 3.21
N ARG A 47 4.30 5.86 4.09
CA ARG A 47 5.70 5.70 3.66
C ARG A 47 5.95 4.33 3.04
N ASP A 48 5.29 3.30 3.53
CA ASP A 48 5.45 1.95 2.98
C ASP A 48 4.83 1.87 1.59
N VAL A 49 3.69 2.53 1.39
CA VAL A 49 3.04 2.60 0.09
C VAL A 49 3.92 3.38 -0.90
N ALA A 50 4.47 4.48 -0.45
CA ALA A 50 5.36 5.29 -1.29
C ALA A 50 6.61 4.51 -1.70
N SER A 51 7.17 3.75 -0.76
CA SER A 51 8.33 2.93 -1.02
C SER A 51 8.01 1.85 -2.05
N PHE A 52 6.86 1.19 -1.91
CA PHE A 52 6.42 0.18 -2.85
C PHE A 52 6.22 0.77 -4.25
N MET A 53 5.67 1.96 -4.31
CA MET A 53 5.45 2.66 -5.57
C MET A 53 6.77 2.94 -6.29
N ARG A 54 7.79 3.34 -5.53
CA ARG A 54 9.12 3.56 -6.11
C ARG A 54 9.73 2.27 -6.63
N GLN A 55 9.51 1.17 -5.93
CA GLN A 55 9.99 -0.13 -6.39
C GLN A 55 9.35 -0.54 -7.70
N LEU A 56 8.05 -0.30 -7.84
CA LEU A 56 7.34 -0.60 -9.08
C LEU A 56 7.92 0.22 -10.24
N ARG A 57 8.15 1.49 -10.02
CA ARG A 57 8.72 2.37 -11.05
C ARG A 57 10.14 1.97 -11.40
N GLY A 58 10.92 1.60 -10.40
CA GLY A 58 12.28 1.14 -10.62
C GLY A 58 12.33 -0.11 -11.46
N ALA A 59 11.40 -1.03 -11.24
CA ALA A 59 11.33 -2.26 -12.01
C ALA A 59 10.99 -2.02 -13.46
N THR A 60 10.18 -0.99 -13.75
CA THR A 60 9.77 -0.69 -15.12
C THR A 60 10.73 0.25 -15.84
N ALA A 61 11.58 0.93 -15.10
CA ALA A 61 12.49 1.91 -15.67
C ALA A 61 13.76 1.27 -16.24
N ALA A 62 13.95 0.01 -16.01
CA ALA A 62 15.16 -0.69 -16.44
C ALA A 62 15.29 -0.78 -17.96
#